data_ab241c9e68115c3ff6b7b9c0b1850e53
#
_entry.id   ab241c9e68115c3ff6b7b9c0b1850e53
#
_cell.length_a   1.000
_cell.length_b   1.000
_cell.length_c   1.000
_cell.angle_alpha   90.00
_cell.angle_beta   90.00
_cell.angle_gamma   90.00
#
_symmetry.space_group_name_H-M   'P 1'
#
loop_
_entity.id
_entity.type
_entity.pdbx_description
1 polymer ?
#
loop_
_entity_poly.entity_id
_entity_poly.type
_entity_poly.pdbx_seq_one_letter_code
_entity_poly.pdbx_strand_id
1 'polypeptide(L)'
;VLTSFLALHWAVVFALLAYICMDGNRGIGSALGVLGVSVQGSRFPDLEHTVVVAPLAIALLIVALLFCWAFIETLLNIATRPDAGDAVVRIAFISASFLLSIILVGGAAQGINGLFMVVAIQMTALLASYVAVLAERRSALATATALHDSEARLVSHRMATGVAHSSLLSRISSRPESRPGGRR
;
A
#
# COMPACT_ATOMS: atom_id res chain seq x y z
N VAL A 1 -4.39 8.14 0.43
CA VAL A 1 -5.72 7.99 1.08
C VAL A 1 -6.28 6.59 0.85
N LEU A 2 -6.23 6.08 -0.38
CA LEU A 2 -6.72 4.73 -0.73
C LEU A 2 -5.94 3.64 0.01
N THR A 3 -4.61 3.77 0.08
CA THR A 3 -3.73 2.84 0.81
C THR A 3 -4.13 2.69 2.28
N SER A 4 -4.39 3.80 2.98
CA SER A 4 -4.83 3.77 4.39
C SER A 4 -6.19 3.11 4.54
N PHE A 5 -7.13 3.42 3.65
CA PHE A 5 -8.47 2.81 3.68
C PHE A 5 -8.39 1.29 3.47
N LEU A 6 -7.61 0.83 2.48
CA LEU A 6 -7.44 -0.59 2.21
C LEU A 6 -6.73 -1.33 3.35
N ALA A 7 -5.71 -0.72 3.95
CA ALA A 7 -5.02 -1.30 5.11
C ALA A 7 -5.98 -1.46 6.30
N LEU A 8 -6.77 -0.43 6.60
CA LEU A 8 -7.79 -0.51 7.66
C LEU A 8 -8.85 -1.57 7.36
N HIS A 9 -9.34 -1.62 6.12
CA HIS A 9 -10.33 -2.61 5.70
C HIS A 9 -9.83 -4.04 5.96
N TRP A 10 -8.63 -4.37 5.50
CA TRP A 10 -8.05 -5.69 5.70
C TRP A 10 -7.72 -5.97 7.17
N ALA A 11 -7.29 -4.98 7.94
CA ALA A 11 -7.10 -5.12 9.39
C ALA A 11 -8.41 -5.56 10.08
N VAL A 12 -9.52 -4.91 9.76
CA VAL A 12 -10.84 -5.24 10.30
C VAL A 12 -11.30 -6.64 9.89
N VAL A 13 -11.14 -7.00 8.60
CA VAL A 13 -11.52 -8.33 8.10
C VAL A 13 -10.75 -9.43 8.83
N PHE A 14 -9.43 -9.34 8.93
CA PHE A 14 -8.63 -10.36 9.62
C PHE A 14 -8.85 -10.36 11.13
N ALA A 15 -9.09 -9.20 11.76
CA ALA A 15 -9.43 -9.13 13.18
C ALA A 15 -10.78 -9.79 13.48
N LEU A 16 -11.79 -9.55 12.65
CA LEU A 16 -13.11 -10.21 12.81
C LEU A 16 -12.99 -11.72 12.60
N LEU A 17 -12.23 -12.19 11.61
CA LEU A 17 -12.01 -13.62 11.40
C LEU A 17 -11.29 -14.24 12.60
N ALA A 18 -10.27 -13.58 13.14
CA ALA A 18 -9.57 -14.04 14.35
C ALA A 18 -10.52 -14.10 15.55
N TYR A 19 -11.32 -13.05 15.74
CA TYR A 19 -12.31 -13.00 16.83
C TYR A 19 -13.31 -14.13 16.74
N ILE A 20 -13.89 -14.40 15.56
CA ILE A 20 -14.86 -15.49 15.36
C ILE A 20 -14.20 -16.85 15.60
N CYS A 21 -12.94 -17.05 15.21
CA CYS A 21 -12.20 -18.27 15.51
C CYS A 21 -11.96 -18.46 17.02
N MET A 22 -11.81 -17.38 17.78
CA MET A 22 -11.57 -17.42 19.24
C MET A 22 -12.87 -17.57 20.05
N ASP A 23 -14.03 -17.26 19.46
CA ASP A 23 -15.32 -17.41 20.13
C ASP A 23 -15.64 -18.91 20.29
N GLY A 24 -15.32 -19.45 21.47
CA GLY A 24 -15.26 -20.89 21.78
C GLY A 24 -16.53 -21.69 21.51
N ASN A 25 -17.68 -21.05 21.25
CA ASN A 25 -18.93 -21.71 20.86
C ASN A 25 -19.10 -21.84 19.34
N ARG A 26 -18.26 -21.23 18.55
CA ARG A 26 -18.48 -21.12 17.11
C ARG A 26 -17.34 -21.71 16.25
N GLY A 27 -16.10 -21.72 16.73
CA GLY A 27 -14.95 -22.36 16.11
C GLY A 27 -14.66 -21.95 14.64
N ILE A 28 -13.81 -22.72 13.98
CA ILE A 28 -13.46 -22.51 12.57
C ILE A 28 -14.69 -22.66 11.66
N GLY A 29 -15.62 -23.55 11.98
CA GLY A 29 -16.84 -23.78 11.20
C GLY A 29 -17.67 -22.51 11.05
N SER A 30 -17.75 -21.69 12.09
CA SER A 30 -18.47 -20.42 12.05
C SER A 30 -17.72 -19.36 11.25
N ALA A 31 -16.39 -19.25 11.37
CA ALA A 31 -15.59 -18.33 10.58
C ALA A 31 -15.71 -18.65 9.08
N LEU A 32 -15.69 -19.92 8.71
CA LEU A 32 -15.94 -20.38 7.34
C LEU A 32 -17.38 -20.16 6.90
N GLY A 33 -18.34 -20.31 7.81
CA GLY A 33 -19.77 -20.02 7.58
C GLY A 33 -20.01 -18.55 7.24
N VAL A 34 -19.36 -17.61 7.92
CA VAL A 34 -19.40 -16.17 7.59
C VAL A 34 -18.83 -15.90 6.19
N LEU A 35 -17.85 -16.68 5.77
CA LEU A 35 -17.29 -16.64 4.42
C LEU A 35 -18.16 -17.39 3.37
N GLY A 36 -19.31 -17.94 3.78
CA GLY A 36 -20.23 -18.64 2.90
C GLY A 36 -19.89 -20.13 2.64
N VAL A 37 -18.99 -20.71 3.44
CA VAL A 37 -18.57 -22.10 3.31
C VAL A 37 -19.30 -22.97 4.32
N SER A 38 -20.03 -24.01 3.85
CA SER A 38 -20.62 -25.01 4.73
C SER A 38 -19.61 -26.10 5.08
N VAL A 39 -19.33 -26.27 6.36
CA VAL A 39 -18.40 -27.33 6.88
C VAL A 39 -19.10 -28.69 7.02
N GLN A 40 -20.41 -28.76 6.69
CA GLN A 40 -21.17 -30.03 6.74
C GLN A 40 -20.58 -31.01 5.74
N GLY A 41 -19.99 -32.10 6.27
CA GLY A 41 -19.40 -33.18 5.46
C GLY A 41 -17.88 -33.19 5.41
N SER A 42 -17.20 -32.41 6.23
CA SER A 42 -15.74 -32.53 6.38
C SER A 42 -15.36 -33.93 6.91
N ARG A 43 -14.28 -34.49 6.36
CA ARG A 43 -13.79 -35.85 6.67
C ARG A 43 -13.32 -36.03 8.12
N PHE A 44 -13.13 -34.93 8.84
CA PHE A 44 -12.61 -34.93 10.21
C PHE A 44 -13.50 -34.11 11.13
N PRO A 45 -14.23 -34.75 12.05
CA PRO A 45 -15.04 -34.06 13.06
C PRO A 45 -14.19 -33.22 14.04
N ASP A 46 -12.86 -33.41 14.01
CA ASP A 46 -11.94 -32.85 14.99
C ASP A 46 -11.35 -31.47 14.61
N LEU A 47 -11.89 -30.80 13.58
CA LEU A 47 -11.49 -29.42 13.22
C LEU A 47 -11.80 -28.40 14.30
N GLU A 48 -12.65 -28.76 15.26
CA GLU A 48 -12.95 -27.92 16.43
C GLU A 48 -11.94 -28.08 17.58
N HIS A 49 -10.91 -28.93 17.41
CA HIS A 49 -9.88 -29.05 18.42
C HIS A 49 -9.09 -27.74 18.55
N THR A 50 -8.96 -27.28 19.78
CA THR A 50 -8.21 -26.11 20.19
C THR A 50 -6.78 -26.06 19.61
N VAL A 51 -6.20 -27.23 19.34
CA VAL A 51 -4.84 -27.39 18.76
C VAL A 51 -4.72 -26.82 17.34
N VAL A 52 -5.80 -26.80 16.55
CA VAL A 52 -5.78 -26.28 15.17
C VAL A 52 -6.34 -24.85 15.15
N VAL A 53 -7.38 -24.60 15.96
CA VAL A 53 -8.07 -23.30 16.02
C VAL A 53 -7.17 -22.21 16.60
N ALA A 54 -6.45 -22.51 17.68
CA ALA A 54 -5.62 -21.52 18.37
C ALA A 54 -4.49 -20.96 17.50
N PRO A 55 -3.64 -21.77 16.83
CA PRO A 55 -2.60 -21.24 15.98
C PRO A 55 -3.14 -20.49 14.76
N LEU A 56 -4.27 -20.92 14.19
CA LEU A 56 -4.92 -20.21 13.10
C LEU A 56 -5.44 -18.83 13.55
N ALA A 57 -6.12 -18.75 14.68
CA ALA A 57 -6.60 -17.50 15.25
C ALA A 57 -5.45 -16.53 15.55
N ILE A 58 -4.34 -17.05 16.12
CA ILE A 58 -3.13 -16.25 16.38
C ILE A 58 -2.53 -15.74 15.06
N ALA A 59 -2.43 -16.59 14.05
CA ALA A 59 -1.91 -16.19 12.75
C ALA A 59 -2.77 -15.10 12.09
N LEU A 60 -4.10 -15.23 12.14
CA LEU A 60 -5.03 -14.20 11.67
C LEU A 60 -4.87 -12.89 12.43
N LEU A 61 -4.69 -12.96 13.75
CA LEU A 61 -4.46 -11.79 14.60
C LEU A 61 -3.15 -11.09 14.25
N ILE A 62 -2.06 -11.85 14.02
CA ILE A 62 -0.77 -11.30 13.61
C ILE A 62 -0.92 -10.55 12.28
N VAL A 63 -1.62 -11.12 11.30
CA VAL A 63 -1.87 -10.46 10.02
C VAL A 63 -2.70 -9.18 10.20
N ALA A 64 -3.76 -9.23 11.04
CA ALA A 64 -4.54 -8.05 11.39
C ALA A 64 -3.67 -6.93 12.01
N LEU A 65 -2.76 -7.32 12.91
CA LEU A 65 -1.83 -6.39 13.56
C LEU A 65 -0.85 -5.75 12.55
N LEU A 66 -0.36 -6.52 11.59
CA LEU A 66 0.50 -6.01 10.51
C LEU A 66 -0.23 -4.99 9.63
N PHE A 67 -1.48 -5.23 9.29
CA PHE A 67 -2.29 -4.25 8.56
C PHE A 67 -2.61 -3.00 9.40
N CYS A 68 -2.89 -3.19 10.70
CA CYS A 68 -3.07 -2.07 11.63
C CYS A 68 -1.80 -1.22 11.74
N TRP A 69 -0.64 -1.87 11.85
CA TRP A 69 0.64 -1.18 11.83
C TRP A 69 0.88 -0.43 10.52
N ALA A 70 0.63 -1.08 9.37
CA ALA A 70 0.73 -0.46 8.05
C ALA A 70 -0.20 0.76 7.92
N PHE A 71 -1.41 0.69 8.48
CA PHE A 71 -2.35 1.80 8.52
C PHE A 71 -1.80 2.97 9.34
N ILE A 72 -1.34 2.71 10.57
CA ILE A 72 -0.76 3.73 11.46
C ILE A 72 0.47 4.38 10.80
N GLU A 73 1.36 3.58 10.25
CA GLU A 73 2.57 4.08 9.59
C GLU A 73 2.23 4.94 8.37
N THR A 74 1.23 4.52 7.58
CA THR A 74 0.76 5.32 6.43
C THR A 74 0.17 6.67 6.90
N LEU A 75 -0.52 6.71 8.04
CA LEU A 75 -1.06 7.96 8.60
C LEU A 75 0.04 8.88 9.14
N LEU A 76 1.02 8.30 9.84
CA LEU A 76 2.10 9.08 10.48
C LEU A 76 3.13 9.57 9.46
N ASN A 77 3.44 8.78 8.42
CA ASN A 77 4.49 9.07 7.45
C ASN A 77 4.03 9.88 6.23
N ILE A 78 2.75 10.26 6.15
CA ILE A 78 2.24 11.16 5.08
C ILE A 78 3.10 12.44 4.98
N ALA A 79 3.73 12.86 6.09
CA ALA A 79 4.46 14.13 6.17
C ALA A 79 5.99 14.00 6.11
N THR A 80 6.61 12.83 6.35
CA THR A 80 8.05 12.78 6.65
C THR A 80 8.91 11.84 5.82
N ARG A 81 8.43 10.66 5.42
CA ARG A 81 9.21 9.69 4.60
C ARG A 81 8.29 8.74 3.83
N PRO A 82 8.13 8.91 2.52
CA PRO A 82 7.24 8.05 1.71
C PRO A 82 7.73 6.60 1.59
N ASP A 83 9.04 6.34 1.76
CA ASP A 83 9.62 5.02 1.47
C ASP A 83 9.50 4.00 2.60
N ALA A 84 9.38 4.44 3.86
CA ALA A 84 9.37 3.53 5.02
C ALA A 84 8.07 2.70 5.09
N GLY A 85 6.92 3.31 4.82
CA GLY A 85 5.62 2.63 4.84
C GLY A 85 5.45 1.52 3.80
N ASP A 86 6.26 1.53 2.74
CA ASP A 86 6.21 0.57 1.64
C ASP A 86 6.56 -0.85 2.06
N ALA A 87 7.57 -0.98 2.89
CA ALA A 87 8.03 -2.29 3.35
C ALA A 87 6.99 -2.99 4.22
N VAL A 88 6.36 -2.25 5.14
CA VAL A 88 5.36 -2.81 6.07
C VAL A 88 4.09 -3.23 5.33
N VAL A 89 3.58 -2.39 4.44
CA VAL A 89 2.42 -2.72 3.60
C VAL A 89 2.69 -3.98 2.78
N ARG A 90 3.86 -4.08 2.14
CA ARG A 90 4.24 -5.25 1.35
C ARG A 90 4.32 -6.52 2.20
N ILE A 91 4.93 -6.44 3.40
CA ILE A 91 4.99 -7.56 4.34
C ILE A 91 3.59 -7.99 4.76
N ALA A 92 2.69 -7.06 5.06
CA ALA A 92 1.31 -7.36 5.45
C ALA A 92 0.58 -8.14 4.34
N PHE A 93 0.67 -7.68 3.08
CA PHE A 93 0.05 -8.36 1.94
C PHE A 93 0.65 -9.74 1.66
N ILE A 94 1.97 -9.90 1.77
CA ILE A 94 2.65 -11.19 1.60
C ILE A 94 2.21 -12.16 2.72
N SER A 95 2.19 -11.73 3.97
CA SER A 95 1.76 -12.54 5.11
C SER A 95 0.31 -12.99 4.99
N ALA A 96 -0.58 -12.09 4.56
CA ALA A 96 -1.98 -12.40 4.31
C ALA A 96 -2.14 -13.44 3.19
N SER A 97 -1.44 -13.26 2.08
CA SER A 97 -1.46 -14.21 0.95
C SER A 97 -0.93 -15.60 1.37
N PHE A 98 0.14 -15.62 2.14
CA PHE A 98 0.71 -16.87 2.67
C PHE A 98 -0.27 -17.58 3.60
N LEU A 99 -0.91 -16.85 4.53
CA LEU A 99 -1.90 -17.41 5.44
C LEU A 99 -3.12 -17.97 4.68
N LEU A 100 -3.65 -17.23 3.70
CA LEU A 100 -4.75 -17.70 2.86
C LEU A 100 -4.36 -18.96 2.06
N SER A 101 -3.11 -19.06 1.61
CA SER A 101 -2.60 -20.26 0.93
C SER A 101 -2.55 -21.47 1.87
N ILE A 102 -2.15 -21.27 3.13
CA ILE A 102 -2.16 -22.35 4.15
C ILE A 102 -3.61 -22.79 4.41
N ILE A 103 -4.54 -21.86 4.55
CA ILE A 103 -5.97 -22.17 4.76
C ILE A 103 -6.51 -22.94 3.56
N LEU A 104 -6.13 -22.55 2.33
CA LEU A 104 -6.55 -23.24 1.12
C LEU A 104 -6.05 -24.68 1.07
N VAL A 105 -4.75 -24.88 1.31
CA VAL A 105 -4.13 -26.22 1.28
C VAL A 105 -4.69 -27.09 2.41
N GLY A 106 -4.79 -26.55 3.63
CA GLY A 106 -5.34 -27.28 4.78
C GLY A 106 -6.81 -27.65 4.56
N GLY A 107 -7.62 -26.73 4.07
CA GLY A 107 -9.03 -26.97 3.79
C GLY A 107 -9.27 -27.91 2.61
N ALA A 108 -8.42 -27.85 1.57
CA ALA A 108 -8.48 -28.80 0.47
C ALA A 108 -8.13 -30.24 0.94
N ALA A 109 -7.13 -30.38 1.81
CA ALA A 109 -6.78 -31.65 2.42
C ALA A 109 -7.94 -32.24 3.28
N GLN A 110 -8.74 -31.36 3.89
CA GLN A 110 -9.91 -31.72 4.67
C GLN A 110 -11.17 -32.01 3.81
N GLY A 111 -11.11 -31.74 2.51
CA GLY A 111 -12.24 -31.95 1.59
C GLY A 111 -13.40 -30.96 1.80
N ILE A 112 -13.13 -29.75 2.27
CA ILE A 112 -14.15 -28.73 2.52
C ILE A 112 -14.64 -28.17 1.18
N ASN A 113 -15.90 -28.49 0.82
CA ASN A 113 -16.52 -28.02 -0.40
C ASN A 113 -16.77 -26.50 -0.38
N GLY A 114 -16.44 -25.83 -1.49
CA GLY A 114 -16.67 -24.38 -1.63
C GLY A 114 -15.52 -23.51 -1.09
N LEU A 115 -14.62 -24.04 -0.25
CA LEU A 115 -13.51 -23.28 0.32
C LEU A 115 -12.61 -22.69 -0.75
N PHE A 116 -12.35 -23.46 -1.82
CA PHE A 116 -11.52 -23.01 -2.93
C PHE A 116 -12.04 -21.72 -3.56
N MET A 117 -13.36 -21.65 -3.82
CA MET A 117 -13.99 -20.46 -4.41
C MET A 117 -13.86 -19.22 -3.50
N VAL A 118 -14.12 -19.42 -2.20
CA VAL A 118 -14.06 -18.31 -1.23
C VAL A 118 -12.64 -17.80 -1.07
N VAL A 119 -11.65 -18.69 -0.91
CA VAL A 119 -10.25 -18.28 -0.79
C VAL A 119 -9.74 -17.67 -2.09
N ALA A 120 -10.17 -18.18 -3.26
CA ALA A 120 -9.81 -17.58 -4.55
C ALA A 120 -10.36 -16.15 -4.69
N ILE A 121 -11.60 -15.90 -4.26
CA ILE A 121 -12.18 -14.55 -4.24
C ILE A 121 -11.39 -13.64 -3.29
N GLN A 122 -11.07 -14.10 -2.09
CA GLN A 122 -10.28 -13.34 -1.12
C GLN A 122 -8.87 -13.03 -1.62
N MET A 123 -8.20 -14.00 -2.23
CA MET A 123 -6.88 -13.81 -2.84
C MET A 123 -6.93 -12.79 -3.98
N THR A 124 -7.97 -12.87 -4.83
CA THR A 124 -8.18 -11.92 -5.93
C THR A 124 -8.43 -10.50 -5.39
N ALA A 125 -9.27 -10.37 -4.37
CA ALA A 125 -9.53 -9.08 -3.73
C ALA A 125 -8.27 -8.50 -3.07
N LEU A 126 -7.47 -9.36 -2.42
CA LEU A 126 -6.20 -8.97 -1.82
C LEU A 126 -5.20 -8.49 -2.88
N LEU A 127 -5.07 -9.23 -3.98
CA LEU A 127 -4.19 -8.87 -5.09
C LEU A 127 -4.65 -7.56 -5.76
N ALA A 128 -5.95 -7.42 -6.02
CA ALA A 128 -6.52 -6.18 -6.57
C ALA A 128 -6.23 -4.98 -5.66
N SER A 129 -6.39 -5.15 -4.35
CA SER A 129 -6.05 -4.13 -3.35
C SER A 129 -4.56 -3.75 -3.40
N TYR A 130 -3.68 -4.74 -3.51
CA TYR A 130 -2.24 -4.49 -3.61
C TYR A 130 -1.87 -3.75 -4.90
N VAL A 131 -2.46 -4.13 -6.04
CA VAL A 131 -2.26 -3.43 -7.33
C VAL A 131 -2.76 -2.00 -7.25
N ALA A 132 -3.90 -1.75 -6.61
CA ALA A 132 -4.45 -0.41 -6.41
C ALA A 132 -3.50 0.47 -5.57
N VAL A 133 -2.91 -0.07 -4.49
CA VAL A 133 -1.89 0.61 -3.69
C VAL A 133 -0.66 0.94 -4.51
N LEU A 134 -0.17 0.00 -5.33
CA LEU A 134 0.97 0.25 -6.22
C LEU A 134 0.67 1.31 -7.28
N ALA A 135 -0.53 1.34 -7.83
CA ALA A 135 -0.96 2.33 -8.82
C ALA A 135 -1.03 3.73 -8.19
N GLU A 136 -1.61 3.87 -6.98
CA GLU A 136 -1.64 5.14 -6.25
C GLU A 136 -0.23 5.70 -6.02
N ARG A 137 0.71 4.84 -5.64
CA ARG A 137 2.11 5.25 -5.41
C ARG A 137 2.82 5.67 -6.67
N ARG A 138 2.66 4.92 -7.76
CA ARG A 138 3.26 5.28 -9.05
C ARG A 138 2.74 6.62 -9.56
N SER A 139 1.45 6.89 -9.41
CA SER A 139 0.87 8.18 -9.79
C SER A 139 1.39 9.32 -8.93
N ALA A 140 1.57 9.11 -7.62
CA ALA A 140 2.15 10.11 -6.73
C ALA A 140 3.62 10.44 -7.08
N LEU A 141 4.43 9.42 -7.38
CA LEU A 141 5.82 9.61 -7.83
C LEU A 141 5.90 10.35 -9.17
N ALA A 142 5.06 9.97 -10.14
CA ALA A 142 5.00 10.63 -11.44
C ALA A 142 4.64 12.13 -11.30
N THR A 143 3.69 12.45 -10.43
CA THR A 143 3.30 13.84 -10.14
C THR A 143 4.45 14.61 -9.49
N ALA A 144 5.16 14.02 -8.52
CA ALA A 144 6.31 14.64 -7.86
C ALA A 144 7.44 14.93 -8.85
N THR A 145 7.74 14.00 -9.76
CA THR A 145 8.75 14.18 -10.81
C THR A 145 8.36 15.29 -11.78
N ALA A 146 7.09 15.35 -12.20
CA ALA A 146 6.59 16.39 -13.09
C ALA A 146 6.65 17.79 -12.46
N LEU A 147 6.37 17.91 -11.16
CA LEU A 147 6.53 19.17 -10.42
C LEU A 147 7.99 19.61 -10.35
N HIS A 148 8.90 18.69 -10.06
CA HIS A 148 10.33 18.98 -9.99
C HIS A 148 10.88 19.45 -11.35
N ASP A 149 10.49 18.79 -12.43
CA ASP A 149 10.86 19.20 -13.79
C ASP A 149 10.30 20.57 -14.16
N SER A 150 9.09 20.90 -13.73
CA SER A 150 8.49 22.21 -13.97
C SER A 150 9.21 23.33 -13.20
N GLU A 151 9.62 23.08 -11.96
CA GLU A 151 10.43 24.02 -11.17
C GLU A 151 11.81 24.23 -11.79
N ALA A 152 12.47 23.16 -12.21
CA ALA A 152 13.77 23.23 -12.88
C ALA A 152 13.70 24.06 -14.17
N ARG A 153 12.63 23.91 -14.96
CA ARG A 153 12.39 24.72 -16.16
C ARG A 153 12.14 26.20 -15.82
N LEU A 154 11.39 26.49 -14.78
CA LEU A 154 11.15 27.87 -14.33
C LEU A 154 12.43 28.54 -13.84
N VAL A 155 13.26 27.82 -13.09
CA VAL A 155 14.57 28.32 -12.62
C VAL A 155 15.51 28.57 -13.81
N SER A 156 15.59 27.64 -14.75
CA SER A 156 16.42 27.81 -15.96
C SER A 156 15.96 28.98 -16.81
N HIS A 157 14.67 29.18 -16.98
CA HIS A 157 14.10 30.32 -17.69
C HIS A 157 14.42 31.65 -16.99
N ARG A 158 14.33 31.70 -15.66
CA ARG A 158 14.70 32.89 -14.86
C ARG A 158 16.19 33.20 -14.98
N MET A 159 17.05 32.19 -14.95
CA MET A 159 18.47 32.38 -15.13
C MET A 159 18.79 32.90 -16.54
N ALA A 160 18.17 32.33 -17.57
CA ALA A 160 18.37 32.78 -18.95
C ALA A 160 17.93 34.23 -19.16
N THR A 161 16.80 34.66 -18.60
CA THR A 161 16.33 36.05 -18.67
C THR A 161 17.24 37.00 -17.88
N GLY A 162 17.74 36.57 -16.71
CA GLY A 162 18.69 37.35 -15.91
C GLY A 162 20.03 37.59 -16.66
N VAL A 163 20.56 36.55 -17.30
CA VAL A 163 21.79 36.66 -18.10
C VAL A 163 21.57 37.55 -19.32
N ALA A 164 20.44 37.43 -20.02
CA ALA A 164 20.10 38.30 -21.14
C ALA A 164 20.02 39.78 -20.73
N HIS A 165 19.40 40.04 -19.58
CA HIS A 165 19.26 41.40 -19.05
C HIS A 165 20.64 42.00 -18.67
N SER A 166 21.50 41.24 -18.00
CA SER A 166 22.85 41.68 -17.64
C SER A 166 23.74 41.93 -18.87
N SER A 167 23.60 41.13 -19.92
CA SER A 167 24.34 41.34 -21.19
C SER A 167 23.91 42.59 -21.95
N LEU A 168 22.62 42.92 -21.88
CA LEU A 168 22.11 44.19 -22.46
C LEU A 168 22.60 45.39 -21.67
N LEU A 169 22.64 45.35 -20.36
CA LEU A 169 23.17 46.44 -19.52
C LEU A 169 24.66 46.65 -19.77
N SER A 170 25.44 45.57 -19.90
CA SER A 170 26.87 45.70 -20.21
C SER A 170 27.13 46.31 -21.58
N ARG A 171 26.31 46.03 -22.60
CA ARG A 171 26.40 46.65 -23.95
C ARG A 171 26.04 48.12 -23.92
N ILE A 172 25.09 48.52 -23.09
CA ILE A 172 24.72 49.95 -22.95
C ILE A 172 25.81 50.71 -22.20
N SER A 173 26.39 50.11 -21.17
CA SER A 173 27.48 50.70 -20.39
C SER A 173 28.81 50.82 -21.14
N SER A 174 29.06 49.92 -22.11
CA SER A 174 30.29 49.91 -22.90
C SER A 174 30.24 50.78 -24.15
N ARG A 175 29.19 51.59 -24.37
CA ARG A 175 29.14 52.51 -25.49
C ARG A 175 30.19 53.59 -25.25
N PRO A 176 31.28 53.64 -26.09
CA PRO A 176 32.31 54.65 -25.92
C PRO A 176 31.67 56.03 -26.17
N GLU A 177 31.80 56.89 -25.19
CA GLU A 177 31.53 58.30 -25.35
C GLU A 177 32.36 58.80 -26.52
N SER A 178 31.72 59.03 -27.67
CA SER A 178 32.36 59.66 -28.81
C SER A 178 32.76 61.08 -28.41
N ARG A 179 33.99 61.19 -28.01
CA ARG A 179 34.66 62.46 -27.69
C ARG A 179 34.56 63.38 -28.91
N PRO A 180 33.84 64.49 -28.89
CA PRO A 180 33.84 65.44 -29.99
C PRO A 180 35.21 66.06 -30.09
N GLY A 181 35.78 66.03 -31.30
CA GLY A 181 37.09 66.44 -31.68
C GLY A 181 37.52 67.85 -31.20
N GLY A 182 38.68 67.91 -30.60
CA GLY A 182 39.41 69.14 -30.44
C GLY A 182 40.08 69.52 -31.76
N ARG A 183 39.54 70.56 -32.37
CA ARG A 183 40.29 71.33 -33.37
C ARG A 183 41.51 72.02 -32.68
N ARG A 184 42.71 71.82 -33.18
CA ARG A 184 43.62 72.90 -33.51
C ARG A 184 44.79 72.32 -34.39
#